data_3a9896d5da8ac8906ab96801a53df9d5
#
_entry.id   3a9896d5da8ac8906ab96801a53df9d5
#
_cell.length_a   1.000
_cell.length_b   1.000
_cell.length_c   1.000
_cell.angle_alpha   90.00
_cell.angle_beta   90.00
_cell.angle_gamma   90.00
#
_symmetry.space_group_name_H-M   'P 1'
#
loop_
_entity.id
_entity.type
_entity.pdbx_description
1 polymer ?
#
loop_
_entity_poly.entity_id
_entity_poly.type
_entity_poly.pdbx_seq_one_letter_code
_entity_poly.pdbx_strand_id
1 'polypeptide(L)'
;MEGEREDSVRNIVAGVAHNIDAKRWNELRALYADEVRTDYTSLFGGEPQSQSGDALIVGWRGVLQNVRTQHLLGPITLAFDARTATARCHVRALHQAAGAPGGELWEVLGHYVFSLANGASGWKITSMTLETLLQTGNTKLLAEASATPAR
;
A
#
# COMPACT_ATOMS: atom_id res chain seq x y z
N MET A 1 -6.69 24.70 8.91
CA MET A 1 -6.76 25.47 7.66
C MET A 1 -6.68 24.52 6.47
N GLU A 2 -7.02 25.00 5.30
CA GLU A 2 -7.08 24.12 4.10
C GLU A 2 -5.71 23.50 3.78
N GLY A 3 -4.64 24.28 3.78
CA GLY A 3 -3.29 23.79 3.54
C GLY A 3 -2.83 22.74 4.54
N GLU A 4 -3.13 22.89 5.81
CA GLU A 4 -2.78 21.91 6.85
C GLU A 4 -3.51 20.58 6.65
N ARG A 5 -4.75 20.63 6.18
CA ARG A 5 -5.55 19.46 5.86
C ARG A 5 -4.96 18.70 4.68
N GLU A 6 -4.57 19.41 3.64
CA GLU A 6 -3.93 18.85 2.46
C GLU A 6 -2.60 18.20 2.81
N ASP A 7 -1.74 18.88 3.56
CA ASP A 7 -0.44 18.36 3.97
C ASP A 7 -0.58 17.12 4.84
N SER A 8 -1.56 17.10 5.74
CA SER A 8 -1.84 15.92 6.56
C SER A 8 -2.18 14.71 5.72
N VAL A 9 -3.07 14.87 4.73
CA VAL A 9 -3.46 13.75 3.85
C VAL A 9 -2.30 13.31 2.94
N ARG A 10 -1.55 14.26 2.36
CA ARG A 10 -0.36 13.93 1.56
C ARG A 10 0.69 13.16 2.36
N ASN A 11 0.95 13.57 3.59
CA ASN A 11 1.91 12.92 4.46
C ASN A 11 1.48 11.49 4.84
N ILE A 12 0.18 11.27 5.05
CA ILE A 12 -0.34 9.91 5.30
C ILE A 12 -0.12 9.02 4.08
N VAL A 13 -0.46 9.48 2.89
CA VAL A 13 -0.28 8.70 1.65
C VAL A 13 1.20 8.41 1.38
N ALA A 14 2.07 9.42 1.49
CA ALA A 14 3.51 9.23 1.37
C ALA A 14 4.05 8.28 2.45
N GLY A 15 3.52 8.36 3.66
CA GLY A 15 3.86 7.51 4.78
C GLY A 15 3.59 6.02 4.54
N VAL A 16 2.58 5.68 3.74
CA VAL A 16 2.32 4.28 3.34
C VAL A 16 3.54 3.70 2.62
N ALA A 17 4.03 4.37 1.59
CA ALA A 17 5.20 3.93 0.83
C ALA A 17 6.45 3.84 1.71
N HIS A 18 6.76 4.90 2.46
CA HIS A 18 7.96 4.94 3.30
C HIS A 18 7.96 3.87 4.39
N ASN A 19 6.83 3.63 5.05
CA ASN A 19 6.76 2.68 6.15
C ASN A 19 6.75 1.22 5.67
N ILE A 20 6.12 0.92 4.54
CA ILE A 20 6.22 -0.41 3.92
C ILE A 20 7.67 -0.70 3.54
N ASP A 21 8.31 0.21 2.83
CA ASP A 21 9.68 0.03 2.33
C ASP A 21 10.70 -0.13 3.48
N ALA A 22 10.49 0.60 4.59
CA ALA A 22 11.31 0.50 5.78
C ALA A 22 10.86 -0.60 6.76
N LYS A 23 9.76 -1.29 6.47
CA LYS A 23 9.14 -2.32 7.34
C LYS A 23 8.82 -1.78 8.75
N ARG A 24 8.36 -0.54 8.82
CA ARG A 24 7.90 0.09 10.05
C ARG A 24 6.41 -0.18 10.24
N TRP A 25 6.10 -1.38 10.69
CA TRP A 25 4.74 -1.89 10.70
C TRP A 25 3.81 -1.18 11.68
N ASN A 26 4.31 -0.74 12.84
CA ASN A 26 3.51 0.01 13.81
C ASN A 26 3.15 1.40 13.29
N GLU A 27 4.11 2.09 12.68
CA GLU A 27 3.90 3.40 12.05
C GLU A 27 2.94 3.29 10.87
N LEU A 28 3.08 2.23 10.06
CA LEU A 28 2.16 1.96 8.98
C LEU A 28 0.74 1.72 9.49
N ARG A 29 0.57 0.90 10.55
CA ARG A 29 -0.73 0.63 11.16
C ARG A 29 -1.44 1.92 11.59
N ALA A 30 -0.71 2.87 12.13
CA ALA A 30 -1.24 4.14 12.61
C ALA A 30 -1.86 5.02 11.51
N LEU A 31 -1.53 4.78 10.25
CA LEU A 31 -2.09 5.51 9.11
C LEU A 31 -3.49 5.03 8.70
N TYR A 32 -3.87 3.82 9.11
CA TYR A 32 -5.11 3.17 8.71
C TYR A 32 -6.17 3.23 9.80
N ALA A 33 -7.43 3.27 9.37
CA ALA A 33 -8.59 3.13 10.27
C ALA A 33 -8.66 1.71 10.87
N ASP A 34 -9.58 1.52 11.83
CA ASP A 34 -9.80 0.20 12.45
C ASP A 34 -10.34 -0.82 11.47
N GLU A 35 -11.19 -0.39 10.53
CA GLU A 35 -11.69 -1.18 9.42
C GLU A 35 -11.22 -0.59 8.11
N VAL A 36 -10.69 -1.44 7.22
CA VAL A 36 -10.10 -1.02 5.95
C VAL A 36 -10.58 -1.92 4.82
N ARG A 37 -10.96 -1.29 3.70
CA ARG A 37 -11.25 -2.01 2.46
C ARG A 37 -10.05 -1.88 1.52
N THR A 38 -9.57 -2.99 1.01
CA THR A 38 -8.51 -3.02 -0.01
C THR A 38 -9.02 -3.68 -1.29
N ASP A 39 -8.59 -3.14 -2.42
CA ASP A 39 -8.90 -3.67 -3.75
C ASP A 39 -7.62 -3.81 -4.57
N TYR A 40 -7.12 -5.03 -4.65
CA TYR A 40 -6.00 -5.43 -5.49
C TYR A 40 -6.45 -6.35 -6.63
N THR A 41 -7.73 -6.35 -6.96
CA THR A 41 -8.31 -7.28 -7.96
C THR A 41 -7.72 -7.08 -9.36
N SER A 42 -7.29 -5.87 -9.69
CA SER A 42 -6.62 -5.59 -10.97
C SER A 42 -5.25 -6.27 -11.12
N LEU A 43 -4.64 -6.67 -10.00
CA LEU A 43 -3.32 -7.34 -9.97
C LEU A 43 -3.45 -8.85 -9.72
N PHE A 44 -4.25 -9.23 -8.72
CA PHE A 44 -4.35 -10.61 -8.24
C PHE A 44 -5.66 -11.30 -8.61
N GLY A 45 -6.63 -10.59 -9.20
CA GLY A 45 -7.99 -11.12 -9.37
C GLY A 45 -8.73 -11.25 -8.05
N GLY A 46 -9.80 -12.04 -8.03
CA GLY A 46 -10.62 -12.26 -6.85
C GLY A 46 -11.54 -11.08 -6.54
N GLU A 47 -11.82 -10.90 -5.27
CA GLU A 47 -12.75 -9.89 -4.74
C GLU A 47 -12.03 -8.90 -3.83
N PRO A 48 -12.52 -7.65 -3.72
CA PRO A 48 -12.04 -6.72 -2.70
C PRO A 48 -12.20 -7.30 -1.30
N GLN A 49 -11.29 -6.93 -0.40
CA GLN A 49 -11.27 -7.42 0.98
C GLN A 49 -11.64 -6.31 1.95
N SER A 50 -12.46 -6.66 2.96
CA SER A 50 -12.69 -5.79 4.12
C SER A 50 -12.16 -6.50 5.35
N GLN A 51 -11.30 -5.84 6.11
CA GLN A 51 -10.63 -6.43 7.26
C GLN A 51 -10.23 -5.36 8.27
N SER A 52 -9.87 -5.79 9.48
CA SER A 52 -9.31 -4.87 10.46
C SER A 52 -7.96 -4.31 9.98
N GLY A 53 -7.63 -3.10 10.42
CA GLY A 53 -6.31 -2.53 10.16
C GLY A 53 -5.19 -3.42 10.69
N ASP A 54 -5.38 -4.07 11.84
CA ASP A 54 -4.41 -5.01 12.39
C ASP A 54 -4.18 -6.21 11.48
N ALA A 55 -5.26 -6.83 10.98
CA ALA A 55 -5.16 -7.97 10.06
C ALA A 55 -4.48 -7.58 8.74
N LEU A 56 -4.76 -6.39 8.21
CA LEU A 56 -4.10 -5.87 7.01
C LEU A 56 -2.58 -5.81 7.18
N ILE A 57 -2.12 -5.23 8.27
CA ILE A 57 -0.68 -5.07 8.53
C ILE A 57 0.00 -6.40 8.78
N VAL A 58 -0.64 -7.30 9.54
CA VAL A 58 -0.13 -8.67 9.75
C VAL A 58 0.03 -9.40 8.41
N GLY A 59 -0.95 -9.27 7.51
CA GLY A 59 -0.89 -9.86 6.18
C GLY A 59 0.30 -9.34 5.36
N TRP A 60 0.48 -8.03 5.28
CA TRP A 60 1.60 -7.43 4.54
C TRP A 60 2.96 -7.79 5.15
N ARG A 61 3.08 -7.74 6.46
CA ARG A 61 4.29 -8.15 7.15
C ARG A 61 4.68 -9.59 6.81
N GLY A 62 3.71 -10.50 6.75
CA GLY A 62 3.95 -11.89 6.39
C GLY A 62 4.41 -12.05 4.95
N VAL A 63 3.67 -11.43 4.01
CA VAL A 63 3.96 -11.53 2.57
C VAL A 63 5.32 -10.91 2.20
N LEU A 64 5.68 -9.81 2.85
CA LEU A 64 6.91 -9.05 2.55
C LEU A 64 8.10 -9.43 3.43
N GLN A 65 7.99 -10.48 4.24
CA GLN A 65 9.05 -10.88 5.18
C GLN A 65 10.42 -11.05 4.51
N ASN A 66 10.46 -11.70 3.35
CA ASN A 66 11.67 -11.95 2.57
C ASN A 66 11.75 -11.11 1.29
N VAL A 67 11.00 -10.03 1.22
CA VAL A 67 10.91 -9.17 0.05
C VAL A 67 11.36 -7.76 0.42
N ARG A 68 12.25 -7.20 -0.38
CA ARG A 68 12.60 -5.77 -0.31
C ARG A 68 11.73 -5.02 -1.30
N THR A 69 11.23 -3.87 -0.90
CA THR A 69 10.35 -3.07 -1.75
C THR A 69 10.83 -1.62 -1.85
N GLN A 70 10.52 -1.00 -2.96
CA GLN A 70 10.56 0.45 -3.11
C GLN A 70 9.34 0.90 -3.89
N HIS A 71 8.49 1.69 -3.22
CA HIS A 71 7.32 2.30 -3.81
C HIS A 71 7.62 3.75 -4.18
N LEU A 72 7.65 4.05 -5.47
CA LEU A 72 7.81 5.41 -5.98
C LEU A 72 6.42 5.95 -6.31
N LEU A 73 6.01 6.99 -5.61
CA LEU A 73 4.73 7.66 -5.83
C LEU A 73 4.94 8.92 -6.67
N GLY A 74 4.07 9.11 -7.65
CA GLY A 74 3.97 10.37 -8.36
C GLY A 74 3.29 11.46 -7.52
N PRO A 75 3.09 12.65 -8.09
CA PRO A 75 2.36 13.72 -7.41
C PRO A 75 0.99 13.25 -6.93
N ILE A 76 0.64 13.61 -5.69
CA ILE A 76 -0.62 13.23 -5.06
C ILE A 76 -1.65 14.32 -5.33
N THR A 77 -2.75 13.96 -6.00
CA THR A 77 -3.90 14.83 -6.18
C THR A 77 -4.96 14.51 -5.13
N LEU A 78 -5.63 15.54 -4.64
CA LEU A 78 -6.58 15.44 -3.54
C LEU A 78 -7.94 16.01 -3.94
N ALA A 79 -8.99 15.36 -3.47
CA ALA A 79 -10.35 15.90 -3.46
C ALA A 79 -10.93 15.72 -2.06
N PHE A 80 -11.58 16.76 -1.56
CA PHE A 80 -12.16 16.77 -0.21
C PHE A 80 -13.66 16.94 -0.24
N ASP A 81 -14.31 16.27 0.64
CA ASP A 81 -15.65 16.57 1.13
C ASP A 81 -15.53 16.97 2.61
N ALA A 82 -16.63 17.17 3.35
CA ALA A 82 -16.62 17.71 4.70
C ALA A 82 -15.64 17.00 5.65
N ARG A 83 -15.70 15.68 5.74
CA ARG A 83 -14.87 14.84 6.63
C ARG A 83 -14.19 13.69 5.92
N THR A 84 -14.17 13.72 4.61
CA THR A 84 -13.56 12.68 3.80
C THR A 84 -12.63 13.27 2.75
N ALA A 85 -11.68 12.48 2.31
CA ALA A 85 -10.77 12.84 1.24
C ALA A 85 -10.54 11.65 0.32
N THR A 86 -10.31 11.95 -0.95
CA THR A 86 -9.80 11.00 -1.93
C THR A 86 -8.42 11.47 -2.38
N ALA A 87 -7.44 10.59 -2.30
CA ALA A 87 -6.09 10.85 -2.78
C ALA A 87 -5.75 9.90 -3.91
N ARG A 88 -5.16 10.41 -4.99
CA ARG A 88 -4.74 9.63 -6.16
C ARG A 88 -3.29 9.91 -6.47
N CYS A 89 -2.54 8.88 -6.83
CA CYS A 89 -1.17 9.04 -7.32
C CYS A 89 -0.77 7.86 -8.21
N HIS A 90 0.17 8.10 -9.11
CA HIS A 90 0.84 7.02 -9.80
C HIS A 90 1.72 6.25 -8.81
N VAL A 91 1.94 4.98 -9.09
CA VAL A 91 2.87 4.15 -8.32
C VAL A 91 3.71 3.30 -9.25
N ARG A 92 4.99 3.21 -8.91
CA ARG A 92 5.93 2.23 -9.42
C ARG A 92 6.46 1.46 -8.23
N ALA A 93 6.07 0.21 -8.11
CA ALA A 93 6.42 -0.64 -6.96
C ALA A 93 7.42 -1.71 -7.39
N LEU A 94 8.66 -1.58 -6.93
CA LEU A 94 9.72 -2.56 -7.15
C LEU A 94 9.75 -3.54 -5.99
N HIS A 95 9.82 -4.84 -6.31
CA HIS A 95 9.97 -5.93 -5.35
C HIS A 95 11.21 -6.74 -5.70
N GLN A 96 11.99 -7.08 -4.70
CA GLN A 96 13.20 -7.90 -4.86
C GLN A 96 13.19 -9.00 -3.81
N ALA A 97 13.40 -10.24 -4.25
CA ALA A 97 13.57 -11.39 -3.38
C ALA A 97 14.81 -12.18 -3.83
N ALA A 98 15.83 -12.20 -2.99
CA ALA A 98 17.09 -12.90 -3.27
C ALA A 98 16.84 -14.39 -3.46
N GLY A 99 17.39 -14.97 -4.53
CA GLY A 99 17.30 -16.38 -4.82
C GLY A 99 15.94 -16.88 -5.32
N ALA A 100 15.01 -15.98 -5.66
CA ALA A 100 13.73 -16.39 -6.22
C ALA A 100 13.93 -17.14 -7.55
N PRO A 101 13.41 -18.38 -7.70
CA PRO A 101 13.70 -19.24 -8.87
C PRO A 101 13.29 -18.64 -10.22
N GLY A 102 12.19 -17.91 -10.27
CA GLY A 102 11.70 -17.28 -11.50
C GLY A 102 12.33 -15.92 -11.82
N GLY A 103 13.30 -15.48 -11.02
CA GLY A 103 13.95 -14.17 -11.11
C GLY A 103 13.74 -13.35 -9.85
N GLU A 104 14.70 -12.50 -9.53
CA GLU A 104 14.74 -11.79 -8.25
C GLU A 104 13.95 -10.48 -8.22
N LEU A 105 13.46 -10.01 -9.38
CA LEU A 105 12.76 -8.73 -9.51
C LEU A 105 11.35 -8.89 -10.06
N TRP A 106 10.44 -8.11 -9.47
CA TRP A 106 9.08 -7.93 -9.97
C TRP A 106 8.67 -6.49 -9.77
N GLU A 107 8.09 -5.89 -10.79
CA GLU A 107 7.70 -4.50 -10.79
C GLU A 107 6.25 -4.34 -11.21
N VAL A 108 5.51 -3.52 -10.50
CA VAL A 108 4.11 -3.17 -10.78
C VAL A 108 4.01 -1.68 -11.02
N LEU A 109 3.37 -1.29 -12.12
CA LEU A 109 3.08 0.09 -12.46
C LEU A 109 1.57 0.30 -12.51
N GLY A 110 1.11 1.38 -11.93
CA GLY A 110 -0.32 1.71 -11.93
C GLY A 110 -0.63 2.96 -11.13
N HIS A 111 -1.80 2.96 -10.52
CA HIS A 111 -2.32 4.05 -9.69
C HIS A 111 -2.79 3.52 -8.35
N TYR A 112 -2.56 4.31 -7.30
CA TYR A 112 -3.28 4.16 -6.04
C TYR A 112 -4.42 5.15 -5.95
N VAL A 113 -5.53 4.68 -5.41
CA VAL A 113 -6.66 5.51 -4.97
C VAL A 113 -6.90 5.21 -3.50
N PHE A 114 -6.75 6.23 -2.66
CA PHE A 114 -7.01 6.14 -1.23
C PHE A 114 -8.26 6.91 -0.87
N SER A 115 -9.10 6.33 -0.02
CA SER A 115 -10.14 7.08 0.69
C SER A 115 -9.71 7.28 2.13
N LEU A 116 -9.89 8.47 2.66
CA LEU A 116 -9.55 8.82 4.04
C LEU A 116 -10.76 9.46 4.72
N ALA A 117 -10.84 9.28 6.03
CA ALA A 117 -11.83 9.95 6.86
C ALA A 117 -11.15 10.65 8.04
N ASN A 118 -11.69 11.81 8.41
CA ASN A 118 -11.23 12.57 9.56
C ASN A 118 -12.16 12.32 10.75
N GLY A 119 -11.67 11.55 11.70
CA GLY A 119 -12.37 11.19 12.93
C GLY A 119 -11.73 11.77 14.18
N ALA A 120 -12.03 11.19 15.34
CA ALA A 120 -11.51 11.64 16.64
C ALA A 120 -9.97 11.57 16.72
N SER A 121 -9.36 10.62 16.00
CA SER A 121 -7.90 10.43 15.96
C SER A 121 -7.23 11.09 14.74
N GLY A 122 -7.92 12.02 14.07
CA GLY A 122 -7.44 12.66 12.84
C GLY A 122 -7.75 11.87 11.58
N TRP A 123 -7.02 12.17 10.51
CA TRP A 123 -7.18 11.50 9.23
C TRP A 123 -6.64 10.07 9.26
N LYS A 124 -7.43 9.12 8.74
CA LYS A 124 -7.06 7.71 8.60
C LYS A 124 -7.51 7.17 7.25
N ILE A 125 -6.72 6.27 6.67
CA ILE A 125 -7.08 5.58 5.44
C ILE A 125 -8.17 4.56 5.74
N THR A 126 -9.28 4.64 5.02
CA THR A 126 -10.43 3.73 5.11
C THR A 126 -10.49 2.74 3.94
N SER A 127 -9.92 3.12 2.79
CA SER A 127 -9.79 2.20 1.66
C SER A 127 -8.55 2.51 0.82
N MET A 128 -8.07 1.48 0.13
CA MET A 128 -6.94 1.57 -0.78
C MET A 128 -7.21 0.67 -1.98
N THR A 129 -7.14 1.24 -3.17
CA THR A 129 -7.30 0.52 -4.44
C THR A 129 -6.04 0.65 -5.26
N LEU A 130 -5.54 -0.46 -5.80
CA LEU A 130 -4.51 -0.48 -6.83
C LEU A 130 -5.15 -0.73 -8.19
N GLU A 131 -4.98 0.24 -9.08
CA GLU A 131 -5.34 0.10 -10.50
C GLU A 131 -4.07 -0.20 -11.28
N THR A 132 -3.87 -1.47 -11.64
CA THR A 132 -2.65 -1.93 -12.31
C THR A 132 -2.69 -1.57 -13.79
N LEU A 133 -1.64 -0.90 -14.27
CA LEU A 133 -1.42 -0.67 -15.70
C LEU A 133 -0.70 -1.86 -16.33
N LEU A 134 0.43 -2.24 -15.77
CA LEU A 134 1.24 -3.38 -16.22
C LEU A 134 2.14 -3.87 -15.10
N GLN A 135 2.68 -5.06 -15.30
CA GLN A 135 3.73 -5.61 -14.45
C GLN A 135 4.84 -6.23 -15.31
N THR A 136 6.06 -6.22 -14.79
CA THR A 136 7.25 -6.78 -15.44
C THR A 136 8.04 -7.62 -14.47
N GLY A 137 8.84 -8.53 -14.99
CA GLY A 137 9.69 -9.41 -14.19
C GLY A 137 8.97 -10.67 -13.71
N ASN A 138 9.34 -11.14 -12.53
CA ASN A 138 8.83 -12.40 -11.97
C ASN A 138 7.49 -12.20 -11.25
N THR A 139 6.38 -12.46 -11.93
CA THR A 139 5.03 -12.32 -11.37
C THR A 139 4.72 -13.31 -10.24
N LYS A 140 5.57 -14.32 -10.03
CA LYS A 140 5.46 -15.33 -8.97
C LYS A 140 6.35 -15.03 -7.76
N LEU A 141 7.03 -13.88 -7.76
CA LEU A 141 8.05 -13.53 -6.76
C LEU A 141 7.53 -13.61 -5.33
N LEU A 142 6.33 -13.10 -5.04
CA LEU A 142 5.77 -13.13 -3.67
C LEU A 142 5.52 -14.55 -3.20
N ALA A 143 4.98 -15.44 -4.05
CA ALA A 143 4.75 -16.83 -3.71
C ALA A 143 6.07 -17.57 -3.49
N GLU A 144 7.07 -17.36 -4.34
CA GLU A 144 8.40 -17.96 -4.22
C GLU A 144 9.13 -17.47 -2.96
N ALA A 145 9.05 -16.19 -2.63
CA ALA A 145 9.65 -15.62 -1.43
C ALA A 145 8.99 -16.15 -0.15
N SER A 146 7.66 -16.36 -0.15
CA SER A 146 6.93 -16.93 0.98
C SER A 146 7.25 -18.40 1.22
N ALA A 147 7.67 -19.16 0.18
CA ALA A 147 8.09 -20.54 0.30
C ALA A 147 9.50 -20.68 0.91
N THR A 148 10.27 -19.60 1.02
CA THR A 148 11.62 -19.59 1.60
C THR A 148 11.52 -19.37 3.10
N PRO A 149 12.20 -20.20 3.96
CA PRO A 149 12.24 -19.94 5.40
C PRO A 149 12.82 -18.57 5.71
N ALA A 150 12.32 -17.94 6.79
CA ALA A 150 12.88 -16.68 7.28
C ALA A 150 14.36 -16.86 7.69
N ARG A 151 15.20 -15.90 7.32
CA ARG A 151 16.61 -15.86 7.69
C ARG A 151 16.83 -15.07 8.97
#